data_31e320d3aaada4569a49360e2ae542d3
#
_entry.id   31e320d3aaada4569a49360e2ae542d3
#
_cell.length_a   1.000
_cell.length_b   1.000
_cell.length_c   1.000
_cell.angle_alpha   90.00
_cell.angle_beta   90.00
_cell.angle_gamma   90.00
#
_symmetry.space_group_name_H-M   'P 1'
#
loop_
_entity.id
_entity.type
_entity.pdbx_description
1 polymer ?
#
loop_
_entity_poly.entity_id
_entity_poly.type
_entity_poly.pdbx_seq_one_letter_code
_entity_poly.pdbx_strand_id
1 'polypeptide(L)'
;MISPARQVAFDILCKVSQGGYASDLLFQRSAKLNSRDAGLASEIVFGCLRYQAQLDYLIGLLTSRPLDPEVHLGLRMGMYQLRYLDRIPAHAAVGESVELVKLAHKRSAAGLVNAVLRKVDRRPVAWPDRATELSMPAWLLERWDGRFGPETASRIATTFLLPAETYIASTGRIQDIGAQSIVASLDLQPGQTFLDLCAAPGNKTAQALEYGVWAVAGDIHLSRLKQMRDLKCSLVLLDGTRDLPFRAKFDRILVDAPCSGTGTLGRNPEIKWRLKPSDLIELRDKQVALLRHALEHLCPGGRLVYSTCSIEAEENQQVLEAAGGPWQITERLPGLNQGDGFFIGVR
;
A
#
# COMPACT_ATOMS: atom_id res chain seq x y z
N MET A 1 -14.52 -30.13 0.52
CA MET A 1 -13.06 -29.90 0.69
C MET A 1 -12.81 -28.44 0.36
N ILE A 2 -12.00 -27.73 1.14
CA ILE A 2 -11.67 -26.31 0.89
C ILE A 2 -10.56 -26.26 -0.15
N SER A 3 -10.67 -25.40 -1.15
CA SER A 3 -9.60 -25.17 -2.13
C SER A 3 -8.39 -24.46 -1.48
N PRO A 4 -7.15 -24.81 -1.89
CA PRO A 4 -5.95 -24.17 -1.36
C PRO A 4 -5.97 -22.65 -1.47
N ALA A 5 -6.49 -22.11 -2.57
CA ALA A 5 -6.63 -20.67 -2.81
C ALA A 5 -7.46 -19.98 -1.72
N ARG A 6 -8.62 -20.51 -1.36
CA ARG A 6 -9.52 -19.91 -0.37
C ARG A 6 -9.00 -20.06 1.05
N GLN A 7 -8.35 -21.19 1.36
CA GLN A 7 -7.71 -21.37 2.66
C GLN A 7 -6.59 -20.36 2.86
N VAL A 8 -5.69 -20.22 1.89
CA VAL A 8 -4.60 -19.23 1.94
C VAL A 8 -5.16 -17.82 2.02
N ALA A 9 -6.20 -17.47 1.26
CA ALA A 9 -6.83 -16.17 1.32
C ALA A 9 -7.42 -15.87 2.72
N PHE A 10 -8.12 -16.82 3.32
CA PHE A 10 -8.68 -16.69 4.66
C PHE A 10 -7.59 -16.47 5.72
N ASP A 11 -6.54 -17.30 5.69
CA ASP A 11 -5.39 -17.19 6.61
C ASP A 11 -4.67 -15.84 6.48
N ILE A 12 -4.55 -15.33 5.24
CA ILE A 12 -3.95 -14.01 4.99
C ILE A 12 -4.85 -12.90 5.55
N LEU A 13 -6.15 -12.92 5.27
CA LEU A 13 -7.08 -11.92 5.78
C LEU A 13 -7.12 -11.89 7.31
N CYS A 14 -7.04 -13.05 7.97
CA CYS A 14 -6.90 -13.12 9.44
C CYS A 14 -5.60 -12.43 9.90
N LYS A 15 -4.46 -12.64 9.22
CA LYS A 15 -3.21 -11.97 9.57
C LYS A 15 -3.22 -10.48 9.23
N VAL A 16 -3.88 -10.10 8.17
CA VAL A 16 -4.07 -8.70 7.80
C VAL A 16 -4.87 -7.96 8.87
N SER A 17 -5.91 -8.57 9.44
CA SER A 17 -6.65 -7.96 10.56
C SER A 17 -5.82 -7.79 11.85
N GLN A 18 -4.69 -8.52 11.96
CA GLN A 18 -3.72 -8.44 13.06
C GLN A 18 -2.50 -7.55 12.75
N GLY A 19 -2.51 -6.81 11.63
CA GLY A 19 -1.45 -5.87 11.28
C GLY A 19 -0.52 -6.32 10.13
N GLY A 20 -0.67 -7.53 9.59
CA GLY A 20 0.12 -8.01 8.45
C GLY A 20 -0.15 -7.23 7.16
N TYR A 21 0.81 -7.14 6.24
CA TYR A 21 0.61 -6.56 4.91
C TYR A 21 0.18 -7.63 3.91
N ALA A 22 -0.89 -7.35 3.16
CA ALA A 22 -1.50 -8.31 2.24
C ALA A 22 -0.52 -8.76 1.14
N SER A 23 0.20 -7.82 0.53
CA SER A 23 1.18 -8.08 -0.52
C SER A 23 2.32 -8.98 -0.06
N ASP A 24 2.90 -8.72 1.12
CA ASP A 24 4.00 -9.52 1.68
C ASP A 24 3.54 -10.94 2.03
N LEU A 25 2.37 -11.05 2.63
CA LEU A 25 1.79 -12.35 2.99
C LEU A 25 1.42 -13.18 1.76
N LEU A 26 0.89 -12.55 0.71
CA LEU A 26 0.60 -13.19 -0.56
C LEU A 26 1.90 -13.69 -1.21
N PHE A 27 2.93 -12.86 -1.31
CA PHE A 27 4.23 -13.26 -1.86
C PHE A 27 4.79 -14.51 -1.17
N GLN A 28 4.79 -14.52 0.17
CA GLN A 28 5.32 -15.65 0.95
C GLN A 28 4.49 -16.93 0.83
N ARG A 29 3.16 -16.81 0.77
CA ARG A 29 2.26 -17.98 0.85
C ARG A 29 1.83 -18.51 -0.49
N SER A 30 1.77 -17.66 -1.53
CA SER A 30 1.40 -18.09 -2.89
C SER A 30 2.47 -18.89 -3.59
N ALA A 31 3.73 -18.84 -3.13
CA ALA A 31 4.83 -19.63 -3.69
C ALA A 31 4.58 -21.16 -3.68
N LYS A 32 3.67 -21.64 -2.83
CA LYS A 32 3.27 -23.05 -2.72
C LYS A 32 2.02 -23.40 -3.54
N LEU A 33 1.40 -22.42 -4.17
CA LEU A 33 0.20 -22.59 -4.98
C LEU A 33 0.57 -22.69 -6.47
N ASN A 34 -0.27 -23.34 -7.25
CA ASN A 34 -0.20 -23.18 -8.70
C ASN A 34 -0.66 -21.77 -9.10
N SER A 35 -0.37 -21.32 -10.32
CA SER A 35 -0.65 -19.97 -10.79
C SER A 35 -2.13 -19.57 -10.71
N ARG A 36 -3.04 -20.52 -10.98
CA ARG A 36 -4.50 -20.30 -10.92
C ARG A 36 -4.97 -20.07 -9.48
N ASP A 37 -4.52 -20.90 -8.55
CA ASP A 37 -4.88 -20.78 -7.14
C ASP A 37 -4.23 -19.54 -6.51
N ALA A 38 -2.99 -19.21 -6.89
CA ALA A 38 -2.33 -17.99 -6.46
C ALA A 38 -3.09 -16.74 -6.94
N GLY A 39 -3.52 -16.71 -8.19
CA GLY A 39 -4.35 -15.65 -8.75
C GLY A 39 -5.68 -15.50 -8.02
N LEU A 40 -6.38 -16.61 -7.76
CA LEU A 40 -7.66 -16.58 -7.03
C LEU A 40 -7.47 -16.13 -5.57
N ALA A 41 -6.42 -16.58 -4.89
CA ALA A 41 -6.12 -16.15 -3.53
C ALA A 41 -5.86 -14.63 -3.47
N SER A 42 -5.06 -14.11 -4.39
CA SER A 42 -4.79 -12.67 -4.51
C SER A 42 -6.05 -11.86 -4.79
N GLU A 43 -6.89 -12.33 -5.72
CA GLU A 43 -8.15 -11.68 -6.07
C GLU A 43 -9.11 -11.61 -4.88
N ILE A 44 -9.26 -12.71 -4.12
CA ILE A 44 -10.12 -12.72 -2.93
C ILE A 44 -9.57 -11.80 -1.84
N VAL A 45 -8.27 -11.86 -1.55
CA VAL A 45 -7.65 -11.02 -0.51
C VAL A 45 -7.80 -9.53 -0.83
N PHE A 46 -7.33 -9.11 -2.00
CA PHE A 46 -7.41 -7.70 -2.37
C PHE A 46 -8.84 -7.23 -2.58
N GLY A 47 -9.70 -8.05 -3.15
CA GLY A 47 -11.12 -7.72 -3.34
C GLY A 47 -11.85 -7.52 -2.02
N CYS A 48 -11.67 -8.41 -1.04
CA CYS A 48 -12.26 -8.23 0.29
C CYS A 48 -11.80 -6.94 0.96
N LEU A 49 -10.54 -6.54 0.79
CA LEU A 49 -10.00 -5.32 1.38
C LEU A 49 -10.43 -4.05 0.62
N ARG A 50 -10.49 -4.09 -0.72
CA ARG A 50 -10.97 -2.97 -1.54
C ARG A 50 -12.42 -2.64 -1.28
N TYR A 51 -13.27 -3.66 -1.25
CA TYR A 51 -14.72 -3.52 -1.11
C TYR A 51 -15.23 -3.71 0.33
N GLN A 52 -14.36 -3.61 1.34
CA GLN A 52 -14.68 -3.98 2.71
C GLN A 52 -15.94 -3.28 3.24
N ALA A 53 -16.10 -1.95 3.09
CA ALA A 53 -17.26 -1.24 3.60
C ALA A 53 -18.54 -1.65 2.86
N GLN A 54 -18.47 -1.86 1.56
CA GLN A 54 -19.62 -2.38 0.78
C GLN A 54 -20.03 -3.77 1.25
N LEU A 55 -19.04 -4.67 1.46
CA LEU A 55 -19.30 -6.03 1.95
C LEU A 55 -19.91 -6.01 3.35
N ASP A 56 -19.39 -5.16 4.24
CA ASP A 56 -19.88 -5.04 5.62
C ASP A 56 -21.32 -4.50 5.65
N TYR A 57 -21.62 -3.51 4.83
CA TYR A 57 -22.99 -3.00 4.67
C TYR A 57 -23.95 -4.09 4.19
N LEU A 58 -23.58 -4.84 3.16
CA LEU A 58 -24.40 -5.92 2.61
C LEU A 58 -24.60 -7.05 3.63
N ILE A 59 -23.59 -7.41 4.42
CA ILE A 59 -23.69 -8.37 5.50
C ILE A 59 -24.69 -7.85 6.56
N GLY A 60 -24.60 -6.56 6.92
CA GLY A 60 -25.48 -5.92 7.87
C GLY A 60 -26.96 -5.91 7.45
N LEU A 61 -27.24 -5.83 6.14
CA LEU A 61 -28.61 -5.97 5.63
C LEU A 61 -29.18 -7.39 5.80
N LEU A 62 -28.33 -8.40 5.86
CA LEU A 62 -28.75 -9.82 5.91
C LEU A 62 -28.71 -10.43 7.32
N THR A 63 -27.98 -9.82 8.26
CA THR A 63 -27.92 -10.24 9.66
C THR A 63 -27.55 -9.07 10.57
N SER A 64 -28.29 -8.92 11.67
CA SER A 64 -28.02 -7.96 12.75
C SER A 64 -27.26 -8.57 13.94
N ARG A 65 -26.92 -9.88 13.87
CA ARG A 65 -26.25 -10.57 14.98
C ARG A 65 -24.80 -10.12 15.06
N PRO A 66 -24.25 -9.93 16.27
CA PRO A 66 -22.82 -9.79 16.45
C PRO A 66 -22.07 -11.00 15.86
N LEU A 67 -21.01 -10.75 15.12
CA LEU A 67 -20.23 -11.78 14.44
C LEU A 67 -18.83 -11.85 15.01
N ASP A 68 -18.34 -13.06 15.26
CA ASP A 68 -16.91 -13.27 15.50
C ASP A 68 -16.09 -12.83 14.27
N PRO A 69 -14.87 -12.32 14.45
CA PRO A 69 -14.04 -11.82 13.34
C PRO A 69 -13.85 -12.85 12.21
N GLU A 70 -13.62 -14.12 12.54
CA GLU A 70 -13.44 -15.19 11.55
C GLU A 70 -14.73 -15.51 10.78
N VAL A 71 -15.89 -15.38 11.43
CA VAL A 71 -17.20 -15.55 10.79
C VAL A 71 -17.45 -14.40 9.82
N HIS A 72 -17.14 -13.19 10.25
CA HIS A 72 -17.27 -11.99 9.41
C HIS A 72 -16.35 -12.06 8.18
N LEU A 73 -15.10 -12.49 8.36
CA LEU A 73 -14.17 -12.72 7.23
C LEU A 73 -14.68 -13.79 6.25
N GLY A 74 -15.20 -14.90 6.78
CA GLY A 74 -15.81 -15.95 5.95
C GLY A 74 -17.00 -15.42 5.13
N LEU A 75 -17.84 -14.56 5.72
CA LEU A 75 -18.94 -13.89 5.04
C LEU A 75 -18.44 -12.89 3.99
N ARG A 76 -17.45 -12.02 4.31
CA ARG A 76 -16.86 -11.11 3.34
C ARG A 76 -16.31 -11.87 2.12
N MET A 77 -15.56 -12.94 2.34
CA MET A 77 -15.00 -13.76 1.27
C MET A 77 -16.08 -14.41 0.40
N GLY A 78 -17.11 -14.98 1.01
CA GLY A 78 -18.23 -15.58 0.29
C GLY A 78 -19.00 -14.54 -0.51
N MET A 79 -19.34 -13.41 0.10
CA MET A 79 -20.08 -12.32 -0.51
C MET A 79 -19.31 -11.68 -1.66
N TYR A 80 -18.01 -11.44 -1.49
CA TYR A 80 -17.15 -10.92 -2.56
C TYR A 80 -17.18 -11.83 -3.78
N GLN A 81 -16.98 -13.14 -3.59
CA GLN A 81 -16.99 -14.11 -4.69
C GLN A 81 -18.37 -14.19 -5.38
N LEU A 82 -19.47 -14.15 -4.63
CA LEU A 82 -20.81 -14.24 -5.19
C LEU A 82 -21.21 -12.99 -5.97
N ARG A 83 -20.80 -11.82 -5.51
CA ARG A 83 -21.24 -10.55 -6.05
C ARG A 83 -20.33 -9.96 -7.12
N TYR A 84 -19.01 -10.11 -6.96
CA TYR A 84 -18.02 -9.43 -7.79
C TYR A 84 -17.22 -10.34 -8.72
N LEU A 85 -17.29 -11.68 -8.54
CA LEU A 85 -16.57 -12.62 -9.40
C LEU A 85 -17.54 -13.43 -10.27
N ASP A 86 -17.39 -13.32 -11.60
CA ASP A 86 -18.32 -13.97 -12.55
C ASP A 86 -18.04 -15.46 -12.75
N ARG A 87 -16.80 -15.89 -12.55
CA ARG A 87 -16.37 -17.25 -12.88
C ARG A 87 -16.41 -18.23 -11.70
N ILE A 88 -16.94 -17.81 -10.56
CA ILE A 88 -17.01 -18.63 -9.36
C ILE A 88 -18.39 -19.25 -9.23
N PRO A 89 -18.50 -20.59 -9.19
CA PRO A 89 -19.78 -21.25 -8.94
C PRO A 89 -20.32 -20.89 -7.55
N ALA A 90 -21.60 -20.49 -7.46
CA ALA A 90 -22.20 -20.05 -6.22
C ALA A 90 -22.13 -21.11 -5.10
N HIS A 91 -22.33 -22.39 -5.45
CA HIS A 91 -22.24 -23.48 -4.48
C HIS A 91 -20.84 -23.61 -3.87
N ALA A 92 -19.78 -23.34 -4.65
CA ALA A 92 -18.41 -23.37 -4.15
C ALA A 92 -18.14 -22.20 -3.22
N ALA A 93 -18.53 -20.96 -3.59
CA ALA A 93 -18.39 -19.79 -2.75
C ALA A 93 -19.10 -19.98 -1.39
N VAL A 94 -20.35 -20.46 -1.38
CA VAL A 94 -21.09 -20.69 -0.15
C VAL A 94 -20.51 -21.87 0.65
N GLY A 95 -20.34 -23.02 0.03
CA GLY A 95 -19.91 -24.24 0.71
C GLY A 95 -18.51 -24.11 1.34
N GLU A 96 -17.56 -23.53 0.59
CA GLU A 96 -16.20 -23.39 1.11
C GLU A 96 -16.11 -22.29 2.19
N SER A 97 -16.90 -21.20 2.13
CA SER A 97 -16.98 -20.22 3.22
C SER A 97 -17.51 -20.84 4.51
N VAL A 98 -18.49 -21.75 4.42
CA VAL A 98 -19.00 -22.49 5.57
C VAL A 98 -17.89 -23.39 6.16
N GLU A 99 -17.16 -24.10 5.31
CA GLU A 99 -16.06 -24.96 5.79
C GLU A 99 -14.89 -24.16 6.39
N LEU A 100 -14.55 -22.98 5.86
CA LEU A 100 -13.55 -22.08 6.44
C LEU A 100 -13.91 -21.66 7.86
N VAL A 101 -15.18 -21.29 8.07
CA VAL A 101 -15.67 -20.90 9.41
C VAL A 101 -15.64 -22.10 10.38
N LYS A 102 -15.94 -23.31 9.91
CA LYS A 102 -15.78 -24.53 10.72
C LYS A 102 -14.31 -24.81 11.06
N LEU A 103 -13.40 -24.61 10.10
CA LEU A 103 -11.95 -24.75 10.30
C LEU A 103 -11.42 -23.76 11.34
N ALA A 104 -11.97 -22.55 11.38
CA ALA A 104 -11.69 -21.53 12.38
C ALA A 104 -12.34 -21.80 13.74
N HIS A 105 -12.81 -23.03 13.99
CA HIS A 105 -13.48 -23.46 15.24
C HIS A 105 -14.80 -22.73 15.55
N LYS A 106 -15.46 -22.12 14.55
CA LYS A 106 -16.75 -21.44 14.69
C LYS A 106 -17.91 -22.26 14.12
N ARG A 107 -17.97 -23.55 14.42
CA ARG A 107 -18.94 -24.51 13.86
C ARG A 107 -20.39 -24.10 14.08
N SER A 108 -20.72 -23.48 15.21
CA SER A 108 -22.07 -22.97 15.51
C SER A 108 -22.57 -21.92 14.54
N ALA A 109 -21.67 -21.15 13.93
CA ALA A 109 -22.00 -20.13 12.94
C ALA A 109 -22.19 -20.66 11.51
N ALA A 110 -21.89 -21.94 11.23
CA ALA A 110 -21.97 -22.54 9.90
C ALA A 110 -23.36 -22.40 9.24
N GLY A 111 -24.43 -22.61 10.00
CA GLY A 111 -25.81 -22.42 9.54
C GLY A 111 -26.11 -20.97 9.18
N LEU A 112 -25.64 -20.01 9.98
CA LEU A 112 -25.79 -18.58 9.72
C LEU A 112 -25.06 -18.18 8.43
N VAL A 113 -23.79 -18.58 8.27
CA VAL A 113 -23.00 -18.27 7.07
C VAL A 113 -23.68 -18.81 5.82
N ASN A 114 -24.16 -20.06 5.83
CA ASN A 114 -24.89 -20.63 4.72
C ASN A 114 -26.19 -19.87 4.41
N ALA A 115 -26.96 -19.50 5.43
CA ALA A 115 -28.23 -18.80 5.26
C ALA A 115 -28.03 -17.37 4.72
N VAL A 116 -27.02 -16.66 5.18
CA VAL A 116 -26.67 -15.30 4.71
C VAL A 116 -26.19 -15.36 3.26
N LEU A 117 -25.20 -16.22 2.95
CA LEU A 117 -24.62 -16.25 1.60
C LEU A 117 -25.58 -16.73 0.52
N ARG A 118 -26.56 -17.57 0.84
CA ARG A 118 -27.62 -17.99 -0.12
C ARG A 118 -28.58 -16.85 -0.50
N LYS A 119 -28.63 -15.76 0.27
CA LYS A 119 -29.47 -14.58 -0.03
C LYS A 119 -28.75 -13.53 -0.87
N VAL A 120 -27.46 -13.71 -1.13
CA VAL A 120 -26.66 -12.74 -1.90
C VAL A 120 -27.11 -12.75 -3.35
N ASP A 121 -27.42 -11.57 -3.87
CA ASP A 121 -27.71 -11.34 -5.28
C ASP A 121 -26.81 -10.24 -5.87
N ARG A 122 -26.96 -9.97 -7.16
CA ARG A 122 -26.19 -8.97 -7.90
C ARG A 122 -26.99 -7.73 -8.30
N ARG A 123 -28.17 -7.55 -7.70
CA ARG A 123 -29.00 -6.37 -7.99
C ARG A 123 -28.26 -5.09 -7.60
N PRO A 124 -28.49 -3.97 -8.30
CA PRO A 124 -27.97 -2.67 -7.89
C PRO A 124 -28.35 -2.37 -6.43
N VAL A 125 -27.43 -1.76 -5.70
CA VAL A 125 -27.60 -1.39 -4.30
C VAL A 125 -27.68 0.12 -4.18
N ALA A 126 -28.67 0.63 -3.48
CA ALA A 126 -28.66 1.99 -3.00
C ALA A 126 -27.76 2.05 -1.76
N TRP A 127 -26.58 2.62 -1.90
CA TRP A 127 -25.64 2.75 -0.79
C TRP A 127 -26.12 3.81 0.21
N PRO A 128 -25.90 3.63 1.52
CA PRO A 128 -26.39 4.55 2.55
C PRO A 128 -25.67 5.91 2.50
N ASP A 129 -24.44 5.91 2.06
CA ASP A 129 -23.58 7.09 1.95
C ASP A 129 -22.44 6.86 0.93
N ARG A 130 -21.75 7.93 0.58
CA ARG A 130 -20.64 7.93 -0.37
C ARG A 130 -19.42 7.16 0.14
N ALA A 131 -19.15 7.18 1.44
CA ALA A 131 -18.02 6.46 2.03
C ALA A 131 -18.20 4.95 1.88
N THR A 132 -19.40 4.44 2.10
CA THR A 132 -19.77 3.04 1.84
C THR A 132 -19.68 2.70 0.36
N GLU A 133 -20.24 3.54 -0.52
CA GLU A 133 -20.20 3.35 -1.97
C GLU A 133 -18.76 3.25 -2.51
N LEU A 134 -17.89 4.14 -2.06
CA LEU A 134 -16.48 4.19 -2.45
C LEU A 134 -15.60 3.26 -1.61
N SER A 135 -16.19 2.56 -0.65
CA SER A 135 -15.49 1.67 0.30
C SER A 135 -14.25 2.35 0.92
N MET A 136 -14.46 3.56 1.43
CA MET A 136 -13.43 4.39 2.08
C MET A 136 -13.85 4.76 3.51
N PRO A 137 -12.90 4.92 4.45
CA PRO A 137 -13.21 5.54 5.73
C PRO A 137 -13.72 6.98 5.54
N ALA A 138 -14.81 7.33 6.19
CA ALA A 138 -15.45 8.65 6.03
C ALA A 138 -14.46 9.79 6.32
N TRP A 139 -13.68 9.70 7.42
CA TRP A 139 -12.71 10.71 7.80
C TRP A 139 -11.64 10.98 6.73
N LEU A 140 -11.20 9.93 6.00
CA LEU A 140 -10.19 10.06 4.96
C LEU A 140 -10.79 10.69 3.70
N LEU A 141 -12.02 10.34 3.36
CA LEU A 141 -12.74 10.92 2.24
C LEU A 141 -13.06 12.40 2.48
N GLU A 142 -13.49 12.77 3.69
CA GLU A 142 -13.73 14.17 4.10
C GLU A 142 -12.45 15.02 4.02
N ARG A 143 -11.30 14.46 4.39
CA ARG A 143 -10.00 15.14 4.23
C ARG A 143 -9.69 15.41 2.76
N TRP A 144 -9.91 14.41 1.91
CA TRP A 144 -9.67 14.57 0.47
C TRP A 144 -10.66 15.54 -0.17
N ASP A 145 -11.91 15.61 0.32
CA ASP A 145 -12.87 16.63 -0.08
C ASP A 145 -12.38 18.04 0.23
N GLY A 146 -11.86 18.24 1.43
CA GLY A 146 -11.30 19.53 1.84
C GLY A 146 -10.04 19.94 1.07
N ARG A 147 -9.25 18.94 0.64
CA ARG A 147 -7.98 19.21 -0.07
C ARG A 147 -8.14 19.32 -1.58
N PHE A 148 -8.89 18.43 -2.19
CA PHE A 148 -8.94 18.26 -3.65
C PHE A 148 -10.30 18.64 -4.25
N GLY A 149 -11.30 18.85 -3.42
CA GLY A 149 -12.71 18.97 -3.79
C GLY A 149 -13.41 17.60 -3.93
N PRO A 150 -14.76 17.56 -3.74
CA PRO A 150 -15.52 16.31 -3.67
C PRO A 150 -15.48 15.45 -4.95
N GLU A 151 -15.41 16.09 -6.11
CA GLU A 151 -15.33 15.39 -7.41
C GLU A 151 -13.99 14.67 -7.56
N THR A 152 -12.89 15.37 -7.31
CA THR A 152 -11.53 14.80 -7.37
C THR A 152 -11.36 13.70 -6.33
N ALA A 153 -11.81 13.92 -5.09
CA ALA A 153 -11.76 12.93 -4.02
C ALA A 153 -12.52 11.64 -4.40
N SER A 154 -13.72 11.79 -4.98
CA SER A 154 -14.50 10.64 -5.48
C SER A 154 -13.77 9.89 -6.59
N ARG A 155 -13.12 10.60 -7.52
CA ARG A 155 -12.36 10.00 -8.61
C ARG A 155 -11.15 9.22 -8.09
N ILE A 156 -10.40 9.77 -7.14
CA ILE A 156 -9.29 9.08 -6.46
C ILE A 156 -9.81 7.81 -5.78
N ALA A 157 -10.86 7.92 -4.96
CA ALA A 157 -11.42 6.79 -4.21
C ALA A 157 -11.96 5.68 -5.13
N THR A 158 -12.62 6.05 -6.24
CA THR A 158 -13.11 5.09 -7.25
C THR A 158 -11.95 4.31 -7.88
N THR A 159 -10.83 4.97 -8.17
CA THR A 159 -9.64 4.31 -8.72
C THR A 159 -9.13 3.20 -7.80
N PHE A 160 -9.23 3.38 -6.49
CA PHE A 160 -8.81 2.39 -5.50
C PHE A 160 -9.75 1.19 -5.33
N LEU A 161 -10.91 1.19 -5.94
CA LEU A 161 -11.76 0.00 -6.06
C LEU A 161 -11.24 -0.96 -7.16
N LEU A 162 -10.44 -0.47 -8.07
CA LEU A 162 -9.88 -1.26 -9.16
C LEU A 162 -8.51 -1.86 -8.78
N PRO A 163 -8.14 -3.00 -9.38
CA PRO A 163 -6.76 -3.50 -9.29
C PRO A 163 -5.77 -2.47 -9.83
N ALA A 164 -4.66 -2.26 -9.11
CA ALA A 164 -3.60 -1.38 -9.59
C ALA A 164 -2.92 -1.98 -10.84
N GLU A 165 -2.64 -1.15 -11.82
CA GLU A 165 -1.92 -1.55 -13.02
C GLU A 165 -0.46 -1.91 -12.71
N THR A 166 0.08 -2.87 -13.46
CA THR A 166 1.49 -3.24 -13.39
C THR A 166 2.25 -2.56 -14.50
N TYR A 167 3.28 -1.80 -14.11
CA TYR A 167 4.17 -1.14 -15.06
C TYR A 167 5.54 -1.82 -15.08
N ILE A 168 6.11 -1.95 -16.27
CA ILE A 168 7.44 -2.53 -16.49
C ILE A 168 8.33 -1.44 -17.06
N ALA A 169 9.42 -1.13 -16.35
CA ALA A 169 10.44 -0.20 -16.84
C ALA A 169 11.16 -0.79 -18.07
N SER A 170 11.83 0.05 -18.85
CA SER A 170 12.63 -0.37 -20.03
C SER A 170 13.70 -1.42 -19.71
N THR A 171 14.15 -1.48 -18.47
CA THR A 171 15.10 -2.46 -17.93
C THR A 171 14.47 -3.80 -17.53
N GLY A 172 13.14 -3.96 -17.69
CA GLY A 172 12.38 -5.14 -17.25
C GLY A 172 12.00 -5.12 -15.77
N ARG A 173 12.34 -4.07 -15.01
CA ARG A 173 11.95 -3.94 -13.61
C ARG A 173 10.47 -3.62 -13.49
N ILE A 174 9.76 -4.33 -12.63
CA ILE A 174 8.37 -4.03 -12.27
C ILE A 174 8.40 -2.89 -11.24
N GLN A 175 7.97 -1.69 -11.65
CA GLN A 175 7.98 -0.51 -10.81
C GLN A 175 6.92 0.48 -11.31
N ASP A 176 6.16 1.08 -10.40
CA ASP A 176 5.16 2.09 -10.75
C ASP A 176 5.78 3.30 -11.45
N ILE A 177 5.05 3.94 -12.36
CA ILE A 177 5.52 5.09 -13.16
C ILE A 177 5.94 6.25 -12.24
N GLY A 178 5.17 6.54 -11.19
CA GLY A 178 5.51 7.55 -10.20
C GLY A 178 6.83 7.23 -9.52
N ALA A 179 7.00 5.97 -9.07
CA ALA A 179 8.25 5.52 -8.45
C ALA A 179 9.46 5.61 -9.38
N GLN A 180 9.30 5.33 -10.69
CA GLN A 180 10.37 5.49 -11.67
C GLN A 180 10.81 6.95 -11.82
N SER A 181 9.88 7.90 -11.74
CA SER A 181 10.17 9.33 -11.88
C SER A 181 10.97 9.92 -10.72
N ILE A 182 10.94 9.28 -9.54
CA ILE A 182 11.67 9.75 -8.35
C ILE A 182 13.18 9.75 -8.60
N VAL A 183 13.73 8.64 -9.09
CA VAL A 183 15.17 8.54 -9.36
C VAL A 183 15.59 9.43 -10.53
N ALA A 184 14.73 9.57 -11.55
CA ALA A 184 14.99 10.50 -12.64
C ALA A 184 15.11 11.96 -12.16
N SER A 185 14.36 12.34 -11.11
CA SER A 185 14.42 13.69 -10.54
C SER A 185 15.76 14.01 -9.84
N LEU A 186 16.60 13.01 -9.54
CA LEU A 186 17.93 13.20 -8.96
C LEU A 186 18.96 13.75 -9.97
N ASP A 187 18.71 13.62 -11.27
CA ASP A 187 19.66 14.03 -12.33
C ASP A 187 21.07 13.45 -12.07
N LEU A 188 21.11 12.13 -11.96
CA LEU A 188 22.32 11.38 -11.62
C LEU A 188 23.32 11.38 -12.75
N GLN A 189 24.60 11.60 -12.42
CA GLN A 189 25.71 11.53 -13.38
C GLN A 189 26.72 10.47 -12.92
N PRO A 190 27.41 9.79 -13.86
CA PRO A 190 28.44 8.82 -13.53
C PRO A 190 29.51 9.38 -12.58
N GLY A 191 29.90 8.59 -11.60
CA GLY A 191 30.95 8.95 -10.63
C GLY A 191 30.49 9.83 -9.46
N GLN A 192 29.26 10.29 -9.43
CA GLN A 192 28.72 11.03 -8.29
C GLN A 192 28.50 10.12 -7.08
N THR A 193 28.62 10.71 -5.88
CA THR A 193 28.28 10.06 -4.61
C THR A 193 26.78 10.20 -4.36
N PHE A 194 26.13 9.08 -4.05
CA PHE A 194 24.68 9.01 -3.86
C PHE A 194 24.33 8.35 -2.51
N LEU A 195 23.47 8.98 -1.74
CA LEU A 195 22.88 8.42 -0.52
C LEU A 195 21.40 8.14 -0.73
N ASP A 196 20.98 6.90 -0.54
CA ASP A 196 19.57 6.48 -0.38
C ASP A 196 19.32 6.25 1.10
N LEU A 197 18.60 7.17 1.76
CA LEU A 197 18.52 7.19 3.23
C LEU A 197 17.51 6.20 3.80
N CYS A 198 16.46 5.82 3.02
CA CYS A 198 15.44 4.84 3.39
C CYS A 198 15.32 3.77 2.30
N ALA A 199 16.44 3.10 2.02
CA ALA A 199 16.69 2.42 0.76
C ALA A 199 15.91 1.11 0.55
N ALA A 200 15.63 0.38 1.64
CA ALA A 200 15.10 -0.99 1.51
C ALA A 200 13.64 -1.04 1.00
N PRO A 201 13.33 -1.95 0.07
CA PRO A 201 14.06 -3.14 -0.35
C PRO A 201 15.07 -2.94 -1.50
N GLY A 202 15.34 -1.70 -1.96
CA GLY A 202 16.43 -1.42 -2.88
C GLY A 202 16.07 -1.13 -4.32
N ASN A 203 14.80 -1.04 -4.69
CA ASN A 203 14.38 -0.80 -6.08
C ASN A 203 14.89 0.55 -6.63
N LYS A 204 14.87 1.61 -5.81
CA LYS A 204 15.34 2.94 -6.19
C LYS A 204 16.86 3.00 -6.21
N THR A 205 17.52 2.38 -5.22
CA THR A 205 18.98 2.22 -5.22
C THR A 205 19.46 1.47 -6.47
N ALA A 206 18.80 0.34 -6.83
CA ALA A 206 19.14 -0.42 -8.02
C ALA A 206 18.99 0.41 -9.30
N GLN A 207 17.93 1.22 -9.40
CA GLN A 207 17.73 2.15 -10.50
C GLN A 207 18.84 3.23 -10.55
N ALA A 208 19.23 3.77 -9.40
CA ALA A 208 20.30 4.77 -9.32
C ALA A 208 21.67 4.21 -9.76
N LEU A 209 21.97 2.96 -9.43
CA LEU A 209 23.19 2.29 -9.82
C LEU A 209 23.37 2.15 -11.35
N GLU A 210 22.27 2.14 -12.12
CA GLU A 210 22.30 2.11 -13.58
C GLU A 210 22.97 3.38 -14.19
N TYR A 211 23.01 4.47 -13.43
CA TYR A 211 23.66 5.73 -13.81
C TYR A 211 25.16 5.78 -13.47
N GLY A 212 25.74 4.69 -12.91
CA GLY A 212 27.17 4.64 -12.60
C GLY A 212 27.58 5.48 -11.39
N VAL A 213 26.71 5.65 -10.40
CA VAL A 213 26.99 6.38 -9.16
C VAL A 213 27.67 5.50 -8.11
N TRP A 214 28.36 6.12 -7.14
CA TRP A 214 28.86 5.48 -5.93
C TRP A 214 27.78 5.57 -4.85
N ALA A 215 27.06 4.47 -4.62
CA ALA A 215 25.88 4.47 -3.76
C ALA A 215 26.17 3.98 -2.34
N VAL A 216 25.59 4.70 -1.37
CA VAL A 216 25.41 4.27 0.01
C VAL A 216 23.91 4.14 0.26
N ALA A 217 23.48 2.99 0.75
CA ALA A 217 22.08 2.68 1.03
C ALA A 217 21.89 2.44 2.53
N GLY A 218 21.11 3.31 3.17
CA GLY A 218 20.78 3.26 4.58
C GLY A 218 19.36 2.78 4.83
N ASP A 219 19.13 2.00 5.87
CA ASP A 219 17.79 1.64 6.35
C ASP A 219 17.87 1.23 7.82
N ILE A 220 16.76 1.45 8.55
CA ILE A 220 16.64 1.09 9.97
C ILE A 220 16.40 -0.42 10.17
N HIS A 221 15.97 -1.14 9.13
CA HIS A 221 15.60 -2.54 9.21
C HIS A 221 16.67 -3.46 8.60
N LEU A 222 17.45 -4.12 9.45
CA LEU A 222 18.48 -5.06 9.00
C LEU A 222 17.93 -6.19 8.09
N SER A 223 16.75 -6.71 8.40
CA SER A 223 16.13 -7.78 7.61
C SER A 223 15.79 -7.34 6.17
N ARG A 224 15.41 -6.08 5.98
CA ARG A 224 15.16 -5.49 4.66
C ARG A 224 16.48 -5.17 3.95
N LEU A 225 17.45 -4.59 4.64
CA LEU A 225 18.78 -4.32 4.09
C LEU A 225 19.47 -5.58 3.54
N LYS A 226 19.29 -6.72 4.21
CA LYS A 226 19.81 -8.01 3.72
C LYS A 226 19.27 -8.42 2.35
N GLN A 227 18.13 -7.91 1.92
CA GLN A 227 17.58 -8.18 0.58
C GLN A 227 18.35 -7.43 -0.52
N MET A 228 19.14 -6.41 -0.14
CA MET A 228 19.93 -5.58 -1.05
C MET A 228 21.39 -6.04 -1.19
N ARG A 229 21.76 -7.16 -0.57
CA ARG A 229 23.17 -7.65 -0.51
C ARG A 229 23.83 -7.87 -1.88
N ASP A 230 23.01 -8.14 -2.91
CA ASP A 230 23.49 -8.40 -4.26
C ASP A 230 23.65 -7.11 -5.09
N LEU A 231 23.25 -5.95 -4.54
CA LEU A 231 23.47 -4.65 -5.16
C LEU A 231 24.91 -4.17 -4.92
N LYS A 232 25.51 -3.55 -5.93
CA LYS A 232 26.87 -3.00 -5.87
C LYS A 232 26.89 -1.64 -5.16
N CYS A 233 26.50 -1.61 -3.88
CA CYS A 233 26.51 -0.41 -3.04
C CYS A 233 26.96 -0.73 -1.61
N SER A 234 27.33 0.30 -0.84
CA SER A 234 27.60 0.17 0.59
C SER A 234 26.27 0.15 1.37
N LEU A 235 26.05 -0.90 2.17
CA LEU A 235 24.85 -1.02 3.00
C LEU A 235 25.15 -0.57 4.44
N VAL A 236 24.32 0.33 4.98
CA VAL A 236 24.50 0.87 6.34
C VAL A 236 23.20 0.72 7.13
N LEU A 237 23.26 0.01 8.25
CA LEU A 237 22.15 -0.03 9.21
C LEU A 237 22.19 1.27 10.02
N LEU A 238 21.21 2.14 9.83
CA LEU A 238 21.13 3.42 10.52
C LEU A 238 19.68 3.86 10.76
N ASP A 239 19.49 4.67 11.77
CA ASP A 239 18.27 5.41 12.00
C ASP A 239 18.44 6.83 11.45
N GLY A 240 17.89 7.10 10.27
CA GLY A 240 18.00 8.39 9.60
C GLY A 240 17.31 9.55 10.30
N THR A 241 16.50 9.29 11.36
CA THR A 241 15.93 10.32 12.21
C THR A 241 16.91 10.85 13.28
N ARG A 242 18.14 10.34 13.29
CA ARG A 242 19.23 10.74 14.17
C ARG A 242 20.42 11.21 13.35
N ASP A 243 21.46 11.71 14.03
CA ASP A 243 22.72 12.11 13.40
C ASP A 243 23.27 10.98 12.51
N LEU A 244 23.53 11.30 11.26
CA LEU A 244 24.02 10.31 10.31
C LEU A 244 25.52 10.03 10.55
N PRO A 245 25.97 8.76 10.45
CA PRO A 245 27.35 8.36 10.76
C PRO A 245 28.36 8.71 9.66
N PHE A 246 28.08 9.69 8.82
CA PHE A 246 28.91 10.05 7.68
C PHE A 246 29.73 11.32 7.96
N ARG A 247 31.05 11.27 7.65
CA ARG A 247 31.92 12.45 7.66
C ARG A 247 31.88 13.20 6.34
N ALA A 248 31.68 12.48 5.25
CA ALA A 248 31.59 13.03 3.90
C ALA A 248 30.15 13.47 3.58
N LYS A 249 30.04 14.44 2.68
CA LYS A 249 28.79 14.87 2.08
C LYS A 249 28.58 14.15 0.74
N PHE A 250 27.35 14.17 0.25
CA PHE A 250 26.92 13.49 -0.97
C PHE A 250 26.50 14.48 -2.04
N ASP A 251 26.80 14.17 -3.30
CA ASP A 251 26.37 14.97 -4.45
C ASP A 251 24.85 14.84 -4.68
N ARG A 252 24.30 13.66 -4.40
CA ARG A 252 22.90 13.31 -4.59
C ARG A 252 22.37 12.57 -3.38
N ILE A 253 21.19 12.99 -2.91
CA ILE A 253 20.52 12.33 -1.78
C ILE A 253 19.07 12.04 -2.14
N LEU A 254 18.64 10.83 -1.86
CA LEU A 254 17.24 10.42 -1.91
C LEU A 254 16.74 10.19 -0.47
N VAL A 255 15.62 10.81 -0.16
CA VAL A 255 14.82 10.52 1.03
C VAL A 255 13.45 10.04 0.56
N ASP A 256 13.36 8.74 0.18
CA ASP A 256 12.09 8.09 -0.10
C ASP A 256 11.47 7.68 1.24
N ALA A 257 10.79 8.63 1.86
CA ALA A 257 10.47 8.57 3.27
C ALA A 257 9.40 7.51 3.59
N PRO A 258 9.52 6.81 4.74
CA PRO A 258 8.43 5.99 5.25
C PRO A 258 7.20 6.86 5.46
N CYS A 259 6.07 6.46 4.87
CA CYS A 259 4.85 7.25 4.82
C CYS A 259 3.60 6.38 5.00
N SER A 260 2.43 7.01 5.11
CA SER A 260 1.14 6.33 5.22
C SER A 260 0.81 5.46 4.00
N GLY A 261 1.32 5.82 2.82
CA GLY A 261 1.04 5.10 1.58
C GLY A 261 -0.35 5.33 1.00
N THR A 262 -1.03 6.43 1.36
CA THR A 262 -2.40 6.73 0.89
C THR A 262 -2.52 6.89 -0.62
N GLY A 263 -1.42 7.15 -1.31
CA GLY A 263 -1.37 7.16 -2.78
C GLY A 263 -1.36 5.77 -3.43
N THR A 264 -1.18 4.69 -2.64
CA THR A 264 -1.00 3.31 -3.15
C THR A 264 -2.11 2.34 -2.72
N LEU A 265 -3.28 2.84 -2.33
CA LEU A 265 -4.38 2.01 -1.81
C LEU A 265 -4.92 0.99 -2.83
N GLY A 266 -4.66 1.16 -4.11
CA GLY A 266 -4.95 0.16 -5.13
C GLY A 266 -4.12 -1.12 -4.95
N ARG A 267 -2.86 -0.99 -4.49
CA ARG A 267 -1.93 -2.09 -4.21
C ARG A 267 -2.00 -2.58 -2.77
N ASN A 268 -2.22 -1.67 -1.83
CA ASN A 268 -2.20 -1.90 -0.39
C ASN A 268 -3.51 -1.43 0.26
N PRO A 269 -4.67 -2.05 -0.11
CA PRO A 269 -5.99 -1.57 0.32
C PRO A 269 -6.23 -1.70 1.82
N GLU A 270 -5.46 -2.50 2.55
CA GLU A 270 -5.52 -2.61 4.00
C GLU A 270 -5.12 -1.32 4.72
N ILE A 271 -4.30 -0.48 4.10
CA ILE A 271 -3.82 0.78 4.69
C ILE A 271 -5.00 1.65 5.11
N LYS A 272 -5.98 1.85 4.25
CA LYS A 272 -7.13 2.74 4.54
C LYS A 272 -7.94 2.32 5.78
N TRP A 273 -7.91 1.02 6.13
CA TRP A 273 -8.67 0.49 7.27
C TRP A 273 -7.92 0.54 8.60
N ARG A 274 -6.61 0.81 8.56
CA ARG A 274 -5.73 0.87 9.74
C ARG A 274 -5.31 2.27 10.09
N LEU A 275 -5.11 3.10 9.08
CA LEU A 275 -4.61 4.45 9.21
C LEU A 275 -5.52 5.29 10.09
N LYS A 276 -4.91 6.05 11.00
CA LYS A 276 -5.57 7.01 11.89
C LYS A 276 -5.03 8.41 11.64
N PRO A 277 -5.81 9.46 11.91
CA PRO A 277 -5.32 10.84 11.80
C PRO A 277 -4.03 11.12 12.60
N SER A 278 -3.88 10.51 13.78
CA SER A 278 -2.66 10.63 14.62
C SER A 278 -1.41 10.11 13.93
N ASP A 279 -1.53 9.06 13.12
CA ASP A 279 -0.38 8.42 12.46
C ASP A 279 0.27 9.36 11.46
N LEU A 280 -0.52 10.23 10.81
CA LEU A 280 -0.03 11.23 9.85
C LEU A 280 0.91 12.25 10.52
N ILE A 281 0.58 12.65 11.76
CA ILE A 281 1.40 13.60 12.53
C ILE A 281 2.72 12.92 12.94
N GLU A 282 2.66 11.68 13.44
CA GLU A 282 3.86 10.93 13.82
C GLU A 282 4.79 10.67 12.63
N LEU A 283 4.21 10.37 11.46
CA LEU A 283 4.97 10.18 10.22
C LEU A 283 5.62 11.47 9.76
N ARG A 284 4.88 12.59 9.79
CA ARG A 284 5.42 13.92 9.47
C ARG A 284 6.65 14.24 10.31
N ASP A 285 6.57 14.06 11.62
CA ASP A 285 7.68 14.41 12.52
C ASP A 285 8.93 13.58 12.24
N LYS A 286 8.77 12.27 11.92
CA LYS A 286 9.87 11.41 11.46
C LYS A 286 10.43 11.88 10.12
N GLN A 287 9.57 12.23 9.17
CA GLN A 287 9.96 12.68 7.84
C GLN A 287 10.71 14.01 7.88
N VAL A 288 10.28 14.94 8.74
CA VAL A 288 11.00 16.20 8.96
C VAL A 288 12.42 15.93 9.52
N ALA A 289 12.55 15.03 10.49
CA ALA A 289 13.86 14.66 11.04
C ALA A 289 14.77 14.04 9.96
N LEU A 290 14.25 13.06 9.19
CA LEU A 290 14.96 12.44 8.06
C LEU A 290 15.47 13.49 7.06
N LEU A 291 14.60 14.40 6.66
CA LEU A 291 14.92 15.41 5.66
C LEU A 291 15.96 16.41 6.15
N ARG A 292 15.88 16.84 7.42
CA ARG A 292 16.88 17.75 8.03
C ARG A 292 18.26 17.13 8.08
N HIS A 293 18.40 15.90 8.56
CA HIS A 293 19.69 15.19 8.60
C HIS A 293 20.24 14.91 7.18
N ALA A 294 19.37 14.62 6.22
CA ALA A 294 19.78 14.49 4.83
C ALA A 294 20.36 15.81 4.27
N LEU A 295 19.71 16.96 4.55
CA LEU A 295 20.16 18.26 4.09
C LEU A 295 21.54 18.65 4.66
N GLU A 296 21.87 18.27 5.90
CA GLU A 296 23.16 18.52 6.51
C GLU A 296 24.30 17.80 5.78
N HIS A 297 23.98 16.67 5.11
CA HIS A 297 24.94 15.84 4.38
C HIS A 297 24.95 16.09 2.86
N LEU A 298 24.22 17.11 2.38
CA LEU A 298 24.24 17.52 1.00
C LEU A 298 25.46 18.39 0.68
N CYS A 299 26.18 18.08 -0.39
CA CYS A 299 27.25 18.93 -0.90
C CYS A 299 26.71 20.30 -1.33
N PRO A 300 27.52 21.37 -1.27
CA PRO A 300 27.19 22.62 -1.96
C PRO A 300 26.96 22.37 -3.46
N GLY A 301 25.82 22.79 -3.99
CA GLY A 301 25.43 22.51 -5.38
C GLY A 301 24.96 21.08 -5.63
N GLY A 302 24.86 20.26 -4.58
CA GLY A 302 24.25 18.93 -4.66
C GLY A 302 22.73 19.00 -4.89
N ARG A 303 22.12 17.85 -5.15
CA ARG A 303 20.66 17.75 -5.34
C ARG A 303 20.06 16.72 -4.39
N LEU A 304 19.00 17.11 -3.71
CA LEU A 304 18.23 16.24 -2.82
C LEU A 304 16.82 16.07 -3.38
N VAL A 305 16.36 14.82 -3.39
CA VAL A 305 14.97 14.46 -3.68
C VAL A 305 14.32 13.89 -2.45
N TYR A 306 13.25 14.52 -2.00
CA TYR A 306 12.31 13.99 -1.01
C TYR A 306 11.13 13.38 -1.74
N SER A 307 10.70 12.19 -1.34
CA SER A 307 9.52 11.54 -1.94
C SER A 307 8.71 10.75 -0.95
N THR A 308 7.40 10.67 -1.21
CA THR A 308 6.46 9.79 -0.52
C THR A 308 5.50 9.16 -1.52
N CYS A 309 4.94 8.02 -1.18
CA CYS A 309 3.76 7.46 -1.84
C CYS A 309 2.46 7.83 -1.10
N SER A 310 2.43 8.99 -0.46
CA SER A 310 1.29 9.57 0.24
C SER A 310 0.70 10.72 -0.55
N ILE A 311 -0.62 10.92 -0.42
CA ILE A 311 -1.32 12.10 -0.91
C ILE A 311 -1.77 13.02 0.24
N GLU A 312 -1.18 12.88 1.43
CA GLU A 312 -1.52 13.68 2.60
C GLU A 312 -0.59 14.90 2.74
N ALA A 313 -1.16 16.07 3.06
CA ALA A 313 -0.42 17.33 3.14
C ALA A 313 0.63 17.32 4.26
N GLU A 314 0.34 16.64 5.37
CA GLU A 314 1.23 16.48 6.51
C GLU A 314 2.55 15.83 6.10
N GLU A 315 2.49 14.81 5.27
CA GLU A 315 3.65 14.03 4.83
C GLU A 315 4.37 14.63 3.63
N ASN A 316 3.78 15.64 3.00
CA ASN A 316 4.23 16.24 1.75
C ASN A 316 4.63 17.70 1.96
N GLN A 317 3.72 18.64 1.69
CA GLN A 317 4.00 20.07 1.72
C GLN A 317 4.49 20.53 3.10
N GLN A 318 3.86 20.07 4.20
CA GLN A 318 4.23 20.48 5.55
C GLN A 318 5.63 20.01 5.96
N VAL A 319 6.10 18.87 5.44
CA VAL A 319 7.48 18.39 5.66
C VAL A 319 8.48 19.31 4.99
N LEU A 320 8.23 19.69 3.73
CA LEU A 320 9.11 20.61 3.00
C LEU A 320 9.13 22.01 3.62
N GLU A 321 7.98 22.53 4.05
CA GLU A 321 7.87 23.79 4.77
C GLU A 321 8.67 23.78 6.08
N ALA A 322 8.57 22.71 6.86
CA ALA A 322 9.31 22.54 8.11
C ALA A 322 10.84 22.40 7.92
N ALA A 323 11.26 21.86 6.76
CA ALA A 323 12.68 21.78 6.40
C ALA A 323 13.23 23.09 5.83
N GLY A 324 12.35 23.98 5.36
CA GLY A 324 12.69 25.31 4.82
C GLY A 324 13.36 25.25 3.43
N GLY A 325 13.55 26.42 2.84
CA GLY A 325 14.18 26.61 1.52
C GLY A 325 13.22 26.44 0.34
N PRO A 326 13.70 26.78 -0.88
CA PRO A 326 12.91 26.60 -2.09
C PRO A 326 12.88 25.12 -2.53
N TRP A 327 11.71 24.65 -2.93
CA TRP A 327 11.49 23.30 -3.44
C TRP A 327 10.75 23.35 -4.78
N GLN A 328 11.19 22.54 -5.73
CA GLN A 328 10.40 22.23 -6.92
C GLN A 328 9.52 21.02 -6.58
N ILE A 329 8.20 21.18 -6.71
CA ILE A 329 7.23 20.16 -6.27
C ILE A 329 6.55 19.54 -7.48
N THR A 330 6.45 18.22 -7.48
CA THR A 330 5.62 17.44 -8.39
C THR A 330 4.70 16.54 -7.58
N GLU A 331 3.40 16.60 -7.84
CA GLU A 331 2.40 15.74 -7.22
C GLU A 331 1.68 14.94 -8.30
N ARG A 332 1.50 13.64 -8.04
CA ARG A 332 0.73 12.72 -8.87
C ARG A 332 -0.43 12.17 -8.04
N LEU A 333 -1.63 12.26 -8.59
CA LEU A 333 -2.84 11.81 -7.92
C LEU A 333 -3.42 10.59 -8.66
N PRO A 334 -3.81 9.52 -7.93
CA PRO A 334 -4.45 8.35 -8.53
C PRO A 334 -5.71 8.73 -9.28
N GLY A 335 -5.93 8.13 -10.44
CA GLY A 335 -7.09 8.39 -11.28
C GLY A 335 -7.04 9.71 -12.09
N LEU A 336 -6.13 10.64 -11.75
CA LEU A 336 -5.85 11.83 -12.55
C LEU A 336 -4.58 11.66 -13.38
N ASN A 337 -3.59 10.98 -12.80
CA ASN A 337 -2.36 10.59 -13.46
C ASN A 337 -2.30 9.07 -13.62
N GLN A 338 -1.48 8.57 -14.53
CA GLN A 338 -1.20 7.15 -14.62
C GLN A 338 -0.41 6.68 -13.39
N GLY A 339 -0.73 5.48 -12.89
CA GLY A 339 -0.06 4.86 -11.76
C GLY A 339 -0.58 5.31 -10.40
N ASP A 340 0.21 5.03 -9.40
CA ASP A 340 -0.07 5.37 -8.00
C ASP A 340 0.15 6.87 -7.71
N GLY A 341 -0.32 7.31 -6.55
CA GLY A 341 -0.07 8.66 -6.04
C GLY A 341 1.34 8.79 -5.48
N PHE A 342 2.03 9.87 -5.88
CA PHE A 342 3.37 10.20 -5.40
C PHE A 342 3.55 11.70 -5.23
N PHE A 343 4.35 12.06 -4.25
CA PHE A 343 4.83 13.41 -4.05
C PHE A 343 6.36 13.44 -4.17
N ILE A 344 6.88 14.43 -4.88
CA ILE A 344 8.32 14.62 -5.09
C ILE A 344 8.65 16.09 -4.83
N GLY A 345 9.55 16.34 -3.92
CA GLY A 345 10.19 17.63 -3.68
C GLY A 345 11.66 17.57 -4.08
N VAL A 346 12.11 18.51 -4.91
CA VAL A 346 13.50 18.60 -5.38
C VAL A 346 14.13 19.91 -4.90
N ARG A 347 15.32 19.80 -4.34
CA ARG A 347 16.14 20.92 -3.88
C ARG A 347 17.56 20.78 -4.37
#